data_4ae8e99df5ce4bde87c328dd1ba20e3e
#
_entry.id   4ae8e99df5ce4bde87c328dd1ba20e3e
#
_cell.length_a   1.000
_cell.length_b   1.000
_cell.length_c   1.000
_cell.angle_alpha   90.00
_cell.angle_beta   90.00
_cell.angle_gamma   90.00
#
_symmetry.space_group_name_H-M   'P 1'
#
loop_
_entity.id
_entity.type
_entity.pdbx_description
1 polymer ?
#
loop_
_entity_poly.entity_id
_entity_poly.type
_entity_poly.pdbx_seq_one_letter_code
_entity_poly.pdbx_strand_id
1 'polypeptide(L)'
;IVAPKGLTLWRKEKMSGKVTIEYDACVVVENEGDRLSDLNCFWMASDPKYPNDLWKRAKWRSGIFLNCYSLQLYYLGYGGNHNSTTRFRRYDGNEAGVADAKTRPAILKEYKDKEHLLEANHWYHIKITNENNWVSYYIDGKRLVDFRDANPLTEGWFGFRTTLSRTRITNFRYTCEPLQGSEVALHWIGGEPAQTKTVSFGVPFDEGYVQSGTSWQLLSGKGNKEIEIDTWPLAYWPDGSDRSAGHGQRQKDRLRRRQGLRQPPDLRP
;
A
#
# COMPACT_ATOMS: atom_id res chain seq x y z
N ILE A 1 -23.83 -10.68 3.78
CA ILE A 1 -23.30 -10.32 5.11
C ILE A 1 -24.42 -9.64 5.88
N VAL A 2 -24.68 -10.13 7.10
CA VAL A 2 -25.56 -9.46 8.07
C VAL A 2 -24.71 -9.08 9.27
N ALA A 3 -24.63 -7.81 9.57
CA ALA A 3 -23.78 -7.30 10.65
C ALA A 3 -24.61 -6.55 11.70
N PRO A 4 -25.12 -7.23 12.75
CA PRO A 4 -25.88 -6.60 13.82
C PRO A 4 -25.02 -5.71 14.73
N LYS A 5 -23.70 -5.79 14.56
CA LYS A 5 -22.66 -4.94 15.16
C LYS A 5 -21.58 -4.65 14.12
N GLY A 6 -20.45 -4.12 14.53
CA GLY A 6 -19.31 -3.94 13.60
C GLY A 6 -18.68 -5.27 13.20
N LEU A 7 -18.44 -5.45 11.90
CA LEU A 7 -17.81 -6.63 11.32
C LEU A 7 -16.78 -6.22 10.27
N THR A 8 -15.60 -6.86 10.29
CA THR A 8 -14.69 -6.88 9.14
C THR A 8 -14.50 -8.32 8.68
N LEU A 9 -14.90 -8.61 7.46
CA LEU A 9 -14.67 -9.90 6.82
C LEU A 9 -13.38 -9.82 6.01
N TRP A 10 -12.33 -10.40 6.53
CA TRP A 10 -11.02 -10.41 5.90
C TRP A 10 -10.85 -11.57 4.93
N ARG A 11 -10.24 -11.29 3.78
CA ARG A 11 -9.71 -12.33 2.91
C ARG A 11 -8.52 -13.02 3.61
N LYS A 12 -8.41 -14.34 3.46
CA LYS A 12 -7.38 -15.12 4.17
C LYS A 12 -5.98 -14.89 3.61
N GLU A 13 -5.86 -14.82 2.28
CA GLU A 13 -4.57 -14.68 1.62
C GLU A 13 -4.16 -13.22 1.50
N LYS A 14 -2.86 -12.95 1.67
CA LYS A 14 -2.24 -11.66 1.47
C LYS A 14 -2.14 -11.35 -0.02
N MET A 15 -2.36 -10.11 -0.40
CA MET A 15 -2.15 -9.59 -1.75
C MET A 15 -0.81 -8.84 -1.78
N SER A 16 -0.14 -8.82 -2.92
CA SER A 16 1.12 -8.09 -3.10
C SER A 16 1.33 -7.65 -4.54
N GLY A 17 2.16 -6.63 -4.72
CA GLY A 17 2.51 -6.10 -6.03
C GLY A 17 1.46 -5.13 -6.58
N LYS A 18 1.30 -5.15 -7.91
CA LYS A 18 0.21 -4.44 -8.59
C LYS A 18 -1.09 -5.22 -8.38
N VAL A 19 -2.02 -4.62 -7.67
CA VAL A 19 -3.27 -5.27 -7.28
C VAL A 19 -4.46 -4.60 -7.94
N THR A 20 -5.32 -5.41 -8.55
CA THR A 20 -6.66 -5.00 -8.97
C THR A 20 -7.68 -5.87 -8.24
N ILE A 21 -8.68 -5.23 -7.63
CA ILE A 21 -9.79 -5.89 -6.93
C ILE A 21 -11.08 -5.41 -7.57
N GLU A 22 -11.99 -6.34 -7.88
CA GLU A 22 -13.31 -6.02 -8.42
C GLU A 22 -14.38 -6.86 -7.74
N TYR A 23 -15.52 -6.27 -7.48
CA TYR A 23 -16.69 -6.96 -6.93
C TYR A 23 -17.95 -6.13 -7.15
N ASP A 24 -19.10 -6.81 -7.09
CA ASP A 24 -20.40 -6.16 -7.05
C ASP A 24 -20.94 -6.21 -5.62
N ALA A 25 -21.53 -5.10 -5.15
CA ALA A 25 -22.06 -4.99 -3.81
C ALA A 25 -23.34 -4.16 -3.75
N CYS A 26 -24.21 -4.52 -2.81
CA CYS A 26 -25.50 -3.86 -2.59
C CYS A 26 -25.77 -3.78 -1.09
N VAL A 27 -26.20 -2.61 -0.61
CA VAL A 27 -26.73 -2.48 0.76
C VAL A 27 -28.23 -2.74 0.70
N VAL A 28 -28.66 -3.75 1.44
CA VAL A 28 -30.04 -4.24 1.44
C VAL A 28 -30.88 -3.51 2.46
N VAL A 29 -31.98 -2.91 2.02
CA VAL A 29 -32.99 -2.25 2.84
C VAL A 29 -34.35 -2.83 2.43
N GLU A 30 -34.78 -3.87 3.13
CA GLU A 30 -36.01 -4.61 2.82
C GLU A 30 -36.97 -4.68 4.04
N ASN A 31 -36.44 -4.50 5.25
CA ASN A 31 -37.20 -4.59 6.48
C ASN A 31 -37.12 -3.29 7.28
N GLU A 32 -38.11 -3.10 8.16
CA GLU A 32 -38.06 -2.03 9.14
C GLU A 32 -36.81 -2.20 10.03
N GLY A 33 -36.03 -1.13 10.19
CA GLY A 33 -34.77 -1.13 10.94
C GLY A 33 -33.53 -1.49 10.12
N ASP A 34 -33.65 -1.90 8.84
CA ASP A 34 -32.50 -2.02 7.96
C ASP A 34 -31.83 -0.64 7.77
N ARG A 35 -30.52 -0.61 7.89
CA ARG A 35 -29.75 0.63 7.80
C ARG A 35 -29.06 0.77 6.47
N LEU A 36 -29.32 1.84 5.75
CA LEU A 36 -28.57 2.22 4.55
C LEU A 36 -27.28 2.91 4.98
N SER A 37 -26.18 2.17 5.06
CA SER A 37 -24.88 2.71 5.47
C SER A 37 -23.75 1.70 5.33
N ASP A 38 -22.51 2.19 5.32
CA ASP A 38 -21.30 1.43 5.60
C ASP A 38 -20.98 0.29 4.61
N LEU A 39 -21.04 0.59 3.31
CA LEU A 39 -20.43 -0.25 2.28
C LEU A 39 -18.93 0.07 2.21
N ASN A 40 -18.19 -0.32 3.23
CA ASN A 40 -16.82 0.07 3.42
C ASN A 40 -15.86 -1.08 3.06
N CYS A 41 -14.63 -0.74 2.70
CA CYS A 41 -13.57 -1.71 2.53
C CYS A 41 -12.22 -1.20 3.02
N PHE A 42 -11.36 -2.16 3.33
CA PHE A 42 -9.94 -2.00 3.60
C PHE A 42 -9.13 -2.77 2.57
N TRP A 43 -8.03 -2.22 2.11
CA TRP A 43 -7.08 -2.97 1.27
C TRP A 43 -5.65 -2.63 1.60
N MET A 44 -4.73 -3.50 1.20
CA MET A 44 -3.32 -3.47 1.58
C MET A 44 -3.12 -3.35 3.10
N ALA A 45 -4.02 -3.98 3.87
CA ALA A 45 -4.00 -3.90 5.32
C ALA A 45 -2.87 -4.75 5.90
N SER A 46 -2.12 -4.19 6.85
CA SER A 46 -1.15 -4.92 7.66
C SER A 46 -1.12 -4.38 9.08
N ASP A 47 -0.68 -5.20 10.03
CA ASP A 47 -0.45 -4.77 11.40
C ASP A 47 1.04 -4.46 11.59
N PRO A 48 1.46 -3.20 11.84
CA PRO A 48 2.87 -2.86 12.00
C PRO A 48 3.60 -3.66 13.10
N LYS A 49 2.87 -4.13 14.11
CA LYS A 49 3.43 -4.99 15.16
C LYS A 49 3.60 -6.44 14.71
N TYR A 50 2.84 -6.87 13.70
CA TYR A 50 2.86 -8.23 13.17
C TYR A 50 2.64 -8.20 11.64
N PRO A 51 3.61 -7.70 10.86
CA PRO A 51 3.42 -7.40 9.43
C PRO A 51 3.13 -8.63 8.57
N ASN A 52 3.47 -9.82 9.05
CA ASN A 52 3.20 -11.09 8.38
C ASN A 52 2.02 -11.88 8.97
N ASP A 53 1.36 -11.34 10.00
CA ASP A 53 0.24 -12.03 10.67
C ASP A 53 -0.85 -11.04 11.11
N LEU A 54 -1.75 -10.71 10.19
CA LEU A 54 -2.91 -9.86 10.49
C LEU A 54 -3.80 -10.45 11.61
N TRP A 55 -3.79 -11.79 11.77
CA TRP A 55 -4.66 -12.51 12.68
C TRP A 55 -4.21 -12.45 14.13
N LYS A 56 -2.93 -12.16 14.36
CA LYS A 56 -2.33 -12.16 15.70
C LYS A 56 -3.12 -11.32 16.72
N ARG A 57 -3.66 -10.18 16.28
CA ARG A 57 -4.49 -9.30 17.12
C ARG A 57 -5.96 -9.28 16.73
N ALA A 58 -6.44 -10.24 15.95
CA ALA A 58 -7.82 -10.27 15.47
C ALA A 58 -8.84 -10.27 16.63
N LYS A 59 -8.57 -11.04 17.68
CA LYS A 59 -9.42 -11.09 18.89
C LYS A 59 -9.49 -9.74 19.60
N TRP A 60 -8.39 -9.00 19.68
CA TRP A 60 -8.35 -7.66 20.26
C TRP A 60 -9.10 -6.65 19.38
N ARG A 61 -8.94 -6.71 18.05
CA ARG A 61 -9.71 -5.85 17.14
C ARG A 61 -11.21 -6.11 17.20
N SER A 62 -11.62 -7.36 17.34
CA SER A 62 -13.00 -7.81 17.67
C SER A 62 -14.12 -7.08 16.90
N GLY A 63 -13.90 -6.70 15.63
CA GLY A 63 -14.86 -5.96 14.84
C GLY A 63 -15.08 -4.49 15.28
N ILE A 64 -14.34 -3.99 16.25
CA ILE A 64 -14.39 -2.59 16.70
C ILE A 64 -13.65 -1.72 15.68
N PHE A 65 -14.38 -0.72 15.10
CA PHE A 65 -13.81 0.15 14.07
C PHE A 65 -12.58 0.93 14.55
N LEU A 66 -12.63 1.46 15.76
CA LEU A 66 -11.52 2.24 16.32
C LEU A 66 -10.22 1.45 16.40
N ASN A 67 -10.30 0.16 16.70
CA ASN A 67 -9.12 -0.70 16.79
C ASN A 67 -8.45 -0.91 15.44
N CYS A 68 -9.13 -0.63 14.32
CA CYS A 68 -8.53 -0.66 12.98
C CYS A 68 -7.54 0.49 12.74
N TYR A 69 -7.53 1.56 13.55
CA TYR A 69 -6.50 2.59 13.45
C TYR A 69 -5.08 2.08 13.75
N SER A 70 -4.98 0.93 14.41
CA SER A 70 -3.70 0.22 14.62
C SER A 70 -3.12 -0.43 13.36
N LEU A 71 -3.84 -0.43 12.25
CA LEU A 71 -3.43 -1.05 10.98
C LEU A 71 -2.90 0.01 10.01
N GLN A 72 -1.90 -0.34 9.21
CA GLN A 72 -1.60 0.33 7.96
C GLN A 72 -2.55 -0.19 6.90
N LEU A 73 -3.23 0.68 6.16
CA LEU A 73 -4.16 0.29 5.11
C LEU A 73 -4.68 1.50 4.32
N TYR A 74 -5.28 1.23 3.19
CA TYR A 74 -6.20 2.18 2.55
C TYR A 74 -7.63 1.84 2.95
N TYR A 75 -8.43 2.87 3.18
CA TYR A 75 -9.81 2.77 3.59
C TYR A 75 -10.72 3.62 2.71
N LEU A 76 -11.77 3.02 2.19
CA LEU A 76 -12.92 3.75 1.68
C LEU A 76 -14.16 3.41 2.50
N GLY A 77 -14.78 4.45 3.05
CA GLY A 77 -16.08 4.37 3.70
C GLY A 77 -17.14 4.96 2.76
N TYR A 78 -17.89 4.11 2.06
CA TYR A 78 -18.96 4.53 1.17
C TYR A 78 -20.29 4.54 1.94
N GLY A 79 -20.93 5.72 1.97
CA GLY A 79 -22.15 5.91 2.74
C GLY A 79 -21.97 5.80 4.26
N GLY A 80 -20.82 6.20 4.78
CA GLY A 80 -20.58 6.23 6.23
C GLY A 80 -21.42 7.27 6.96
N ASN A 81 -21.40 7.23 8.31
CA ASN A 81 -22.17 8.16 9.17
C ASN A 81 -23.66 8.22 8.81
N HIS A 82 -24.35 7.08 8.78
CA HIS A 82 -25.76 6.99 8.38
C HIS A 82 -26.01 7.51 6.94
N ASN A 83 -25.15 7.10 6.01
CA ASN A 83 -25.21 7.49 4.61
C ASN A 83 -25.12 9.01 4.38
N SER A 84 -24.30 9.69 5.15
CA SER A 84 -24.10 11.15 5.03
C SER A 84 -22.73 11.53 4.47
N THR A 85 -21.80 10.57 4.37
CA THR A 85 -20.44 10.84 3.88
C THR A 85 -19.85 9.66 3.15
N THR A 86 -19.02 9.96 2.14
CA THR A 86 -18.10 8.98 1.53
C THR A 86 -16.69 9.51 1.70
N ARG A 87 -15.81 8.73 2.32
CA ARG A 87 -14.47 9.16 2.73
C ARG A 87 -13.38 8.18 2.34
N PHE A 88 -12.30 8.73 1.81
CA PHE A 88 -11.05 8.00 1.61
C PHE A 88 -10.01 8.44 2.63
N ARG A 89 -9.27 7.46 3.17
CA ARG A 89 -8.17 7.68 4.10
C ARG A 89 -7.05 6.66 3.86
N ARG A 90 -5.84 7.05 4.19
CA ARG A 90 -4.71 6.16 4.39
C ARG A 90 -4.40 6.07 5.88
N TYR A 91 -4.35 4.87 6.42
CA TYR A 91 -3.96 4.62 7.81
C TYR A 91 -2.47 4.28 7.85
N ASP A 92 -1.78 4.82 8.81
CA ASP A 92 -0.35 4.65 9.04
C ASP A 92 -0.02 3.63 10.15
N GLY A 93 -1.05 3.03 10.75
CA GLY A 93 -0.89 2.09 11.86
C GLY A 93 -0.62 2.75 13.20
N ASN A 94 -0.93 4.04 13.34
CA ASN A 94 -0.78 4.76 14.60
C ASN A 94 -1.84 4.30 15.62
N GLU A 95 -1.42 3.44 16.54
CA GLU A 95 -2.31 2.88 17.57
C GLU A 95 -2.87 3.95 18.54
N ALA A 96 -2.22 5.11 18.67
CA ALA A 96 -2.75 6.22 19.47
C ALA A 96 -4.12 6.68 18.98
N GLY A 97 -4.41 6.55 17.67
CA GLY A 97 -5.72 6.87 17.07
C GLY A 97 -6.88 6.06 17.61
N VAL A 98 -6.62 4.92 18.27
CA VAL A 98 -7.64 4.12 18.95
C VAL A 98 -8.27 4.92 20.11
N ALA A 99 -7.45 5.56 20.92
CA ALA A 99 -7.88 6.33 22.10
C ALA A 99 -8.03 7.82 21.81
N ASP A 100 -7.17 8.42 21.02
CA ASP A 100 -7.14 9.86 20.75
C ASP A 100 -7.58 10.18 19.31
N ALA A 101 -8.72 10.87 19.21
CA ALA A 101 -9.28 11.29 17.93
C ALA A 101 -8.36 12.24 17.14
N LYS A 102 -7.50 13.01 17.80
CA LYS A 102 -6.58 13.97 17.16
C LYS A 102 -5.46 13.31 16.40
N THR A 103 -5.13 12.06 16.75
CA THR A 103 -4.06 11.28 16.12
C THR A 103 -4.58 10.30 15.06
N ARG A 104 -5.88 10.36 14.73
CA ARG A 104 -6.48 9.52 13.68
C ARG A 104 -6.04 9.97 12.29
N PRO A 105 -6.01 9.04 11.32
CA PRO A 105 -5.66 9.36 9.94
C PRO A 105 -6.51 10.50 9.38
N ALA A 106 -5.88 11.42 8.65
CA ALA A 106 -6.57 12.52 7.99
C ALA A 106 -7.58 12.00 6.96
N ILE A 107 -8.62 12.77 6.71
CA ILE A 107 -9.51 12.56 5.57
C ILE A 107 -8.80 13.12 4.35
N LEU A 108 -8.43 12.26 3.40
CA LEU A 108 -7.75 12.65 2.16
C LEU A 108 -8.76 13.09 1.08
N LYS A 109 -9.95 12.47 1.07
CA LYS A 109 -11.04 12.83 0.18
C LYS A 109 -12.36 12.63 0.91
N GLU A 110 -13.30 13.58 0.73
CA GLU A 110 -14.65 13.51 1.29
C GLU A 110 -15.70 13.98 0.29
N TYR A 111 -16.80 13.26 0.24
CA TYR A 111 -18.01 13.62 -0.48
C TYR A 111 -19.20 13.59 0.45
N LYS A 112 -20.15 14.53 0.25
CA LYS A 112 -21.38 14.67 1.03
C LYS A 112 -22.60 14.87 0.15
N ASP A 113 -22.39 15.05 -1.14
CA ASP A 113 -23.45 15.19 -2.12
C ASP A 113 -24.13 13.87 -2.39
N LYS A 114 -25.38 13.93 -2.84
CA LYS A 114 -26.22 12.76 -3.05
C LYS A 114 -25.68 11.77 -4.08
N GLU A 115 -24.94 12.26 -5.08
CA GLU A 115 -24.37 11.41 -6.15
C GLU A 115 -23.31 10.44 -5.61
N HIS A 116 -22.65 10.78 -4.50
CA HIS A 116 -21.61 9.99 -3.89
C HIS A 116 -22.07 9.30 -2.58
N LEU A 117 -23.39 9.12 -2.40
CA LEU A 117 -23.98 8.38 -1.28
C LEU A 117 -24.65 7.11 -1.79
N LEU A 118 -24.98 6.21 -0.86
CA LEU A 118 -25.62 4.94 -1.19
C LEU A 118 -27.09 5.11 -1.55
N GLU A 119 -27.55 4.33 -2.50
CA GLU A 119 -28.96 4.08 -2.80
C GLU A 119 -29.33 2.68 -2.28
N ALA A 120 -30.53 2.57 -1.68
CA ALA A 120 -31.01 1.31 -1.14
C ALA A 120 -31.23 0.28 -2.26
N ASN A 121 -30.80 -0.94 -2.05
CA ASN A 121 -31.00 -2.06 -2.97
C ASN A 121 -30.37 -1.87 -4.36
N HIS A 122 -29.50 -0.85 -4.52
CA HIS A 122 -28.75 -0.62 -5.75
C HIS A 122 -27.48 -1.47 -5.76
N TRP A 123 -27.17 -2.10 -6.88
CA TRP A 123 -25.94 -2.83 -7.10
C TRP A 123 -24.87 -1.91 -7.66
N TYR A 124 -23.77 -1.81 -6.98
CA TYR A 124 -22.57 -1.07 -7.36
C TYR A 124 -21.50 -2.01 -7.87
N HIS A 125 -20.90 -1.70 -9.01
CA HIS A 125 -19.68 -2.34 -9.46
C HIS A 125 -18.48 -1.56 -8.90
N ILE A 126 -17.72 -2.19 -8.05
CA ILE A 126 -16.55 -1.60 -7.40
C ILE A 126 -15.28 -2.13 -8.07
N LYS A 127 -14.37 -1.21 -8.41
CA LYS A 127 -13.02 -1.55 -8.85
C LYS A 127 -12.00 -0.75 -8.07
N ILE A 128 -10.97 -1.42 -7.59
CA ILE A 128 -9.86 -0.83 -6.84
C ILE A 128 -8.58 -1.20 -7.57
N THR A 129 -7.70 -0.24 -7.79
CA THR A 129 -6.35 -0.49 -8.31
C THR A 129 -5.31 0.07 -7.34
N ASN A 130 -4.25 -0.70 -7.15
CA ASN A 130 -3.09 -0.31 -6.37
C ASN A 130 -1.86 -0.67 -7.22
N GLU A 131 -1.29 0.32 -7.87
CA GLU A 131 -0.22 0.13 -8.84
C GLU A 131 0.88 1.15 -8.62
N ASN A 132 2.08 0.68 -8.33
CA ASN A 132 3.21 1.52 -7.96
C ASN A 132 2.83 2.47 -6.80
N ASN A 133 2.85 3.77 -7.04
CA ASN A 133 2.45 4.79 -6.07
C ASN A 133 1.05 5.36 -6.32
N TRP A 134 0.26 4.77 -7.23
CA TRP A 134 -1.11 5.21 -7.51
C TRP A 134 -2.14 4.27 -6.91
N VAL A 135 -3.12 4.87 -6.24
CA VAL A 135 -4.27 4.19 -5.64
C VAL A 135 -5.53 4.79 -6.22
N SER A 136 -6.35 3.97 -6.89
CA SER A 136 -7.59 4.44 -7.46
C SER A 136 -8.77 3.58 -7.02
N TYR A 137 -9.93 4.22 -6.87
CA TYR A 137 -11.19 3.57 -6.54
C TYR A 137 -12.28 4.04 -7.48
N TYR A 138 -13.01 3.09 -8.03
CA TYR A 138 -14.08 3.34 -9.00
C TYR A 138 -15.38 2.75 -8.51
N ILE A 139 -16.49 3.44 -8.82
CA ILE A 139 -17.86 2.98 -8.63
C ILE A 139 -18.54 3.10 -9.99
N ASP A 140 -19.10 2.01 -10.50
CA ASP A 140 -19.79 1.94 -11.80
C ASP A 140 -18.98 2.57 -12.96
N GLY A 141 -17.68 2.32 -12.95
CA GLY A 141 -16.72 2.84 -13.94
C GLY A 141 -16.30 4.30 -13.71
N LYS A 142 -16.96 5.06 -12.83
CA LYS A 142 -16.57 6.43 -12.47
C LYS A 142 -15.48 6.42 -11.39
N ARG A 143 -14.39 7.15 -11.63
CA ARG A 143 -13.29 7.26 -10.68
C ARG A 143 -13.64 8.19 -9.51
N LEU A 144 -13.73 7.62 -8.31
CA LEU A 144 -14.02 8.33 -7.07
C LEU A 144 -12.74 8.80 -6.37
N VAL A 145 -11.70 7.96 -6.36
CA VAL A 145 -10.41 8.27 -5.76
C VAL A 145 -9.31 8.09 -6.80
N ASP A 146 -8.39 9.04 -6.78
CA ASP A 146 -7.14 9.01 -7.52
C ASP A 146 -6.08 9.64 -6.59
N PHE A 147 -5.30 8.79 -5.95
CA PHE A 147 -4.38 9.21 -4.90
C PHE A 147 -2.98 8.71 -5.19
N ARG A 148 -2.02 9.63 -5.21
CA ARG A 148 -0.60 9.31 -5.29
C ARG A 148 -0.04 9.21 -3.88
N ASP A 149 0.42 8.03 -3.49
CA ASP A 149 1.05 7.77 -2.19
C ASP A 149 2.57 7.81 -2.33
N ALA A 150 3.24 8.73 -1.63
CA ALA A 150 4.70 8.80 -1.63
C ALA A 150 5.36 7.57 -0.96
N ASN A 151 4.60 6.88 -0.08
CA ASN A 151 5.06 5.66 0.60
C ASN A 151 4.02 4.55 0.42
N PRO A 152 3.87 3.98 -0.79
CA PRO A 152 2.78 3.09 -1.12
C PRO A 152 2.80 1.79 -0.31
N LEU A 153 1.61 1.33 0.06
CA LEU A 153 1.44 0.01 0.65
C LEU A 153 1.43 -1.02 -0.49
N THR A 154 2.47 -1.82 -0.59
CA THR A 154 2.69 -2.75 -1.72
C THR A 154 2.24 -4.16 -1.44
N GLU A 155 1.85 -4.47 -0.19
CA GLU A 155 1.32 -5.76 0.23
C GLU A 155 0.37 -5.62 1.41
N GLY A 156 -0.55 -6.55 1.55
CA GLY A 156 -1.50 -6.56 2.66
C GLY A 156 -2.76 -7.37 2.39
N TRP A 157 -3.69 -7.31 3.31
CA TRP A 157 -4.96 -8.04 3.22
C TRP A 157 -6.10 -7.13 2.79
N PHE A 158 -7.10 -7.74 2.16
CA PHE A 158 -8.36 -7.08 1.82
C PHE A 158 -9.44 -7.48 2.82
N GLY A 159 -10.32 -6.52 3.16
CA GLY A 159 -11.47 -6.78 4.03
C GLY A 159 -12.69 -5.92 3.71
N PHE A 160 -13.85 -6.55 3.69
CA PHE A 160 -15.14 -5.83 3.71
C PHE A 160 -15.44 -5.38 5.12
N ARG A 161 -15.81 -4.14 5.27
CA ARG A 161 -16.18 -3.56 6.56
C ARG A 161 -17.60 -3.01 6.53
N THR A 162 -18.44 -3.46 7.47
CA THR A 162 -19.79 -2.95 7.60
C THR A 162 -20.20 -2.87 9.08
N THR A 163 -21.24 -2.09 9.37
CA THR A 163 -21.76 -1.87 10.73
C THR A 163 -23.26 -1.68 10.69
N LEU A 164 -24.00 -2.49 11.45
CA LEU A 164 -25.45 -2.40 11.57
C LEU A 164 -26.16 -2.36 10.20
N SER A 165 -25.67 -3.11 9.25
CA SER A 165 -26.22 -3.13 7.89
C SER A 165 -26.22 -4.53 7.30
N ARG A 166 -26.98 -4.72 6.24
CA ARG A 166 -27.08 -5.94 5.45
C ARG A 166 -26.47 -5.66 4.08
N THR A 167 -25.51 -6.46 3.68
CA THR A 167 -24.80 -6.27 2.40
C THR A 167 -24.77 -7.56 1.62
N ARG A 168 -25.09 -7.50 0.33
CA ARG A 168 -24.85 -8.57 -0.65
C ARG A 168 -23.57 -8.26 -1.40
N ILE A 169 -22.72 -9.25 -1.60
CA ILE A 169 -21.47 -9.15 -2.35
C ILE A 169 -21.41 -10.35 -3.28
N THR A 170 -21.06 -10.09 -4.53
CA THR A 170 -20.89 -11.12 -5.55
C THR A 170 -19.75 -10.76 -6.50
N ASN A 171 -19.40 -11.67 -7.40
CA ASN A 171 -18.40 -11.48 -8.45
C ASN A 171 -17.04 -10.99 -7.95
N PHE A 172 -16.68 -11.33 -6.71
CA PHE A 172 -15.38 -10.94 -6.14
C PHE A 172 -14.26 -11.62 -6.91
N ARG A 173 -13.41 -10.80 -7.50
CA ARG A 173 -12.19 -11.22 -8.18
C ARG A 173 -11.05 -10.26 -7.88
N TYR A 174 -9.83 -10.72 -8.03
CA TYR A 174 -8.65 -9.90 -7.89
C TYR A 174 -7.52 -10.47 -8.73
N THR A 175 -6.59 -9.61 -9.10
CA THR A 175 -5.30 -9.97 -9.67
C THR A 175 -4.18 -9.40 -8.82
N CYS A 176 -3.09 -10.13 -8.72
CA CYS A 176 -1.83 -9.69 -8.13
C CYS A 176 -0.75 -9.93 -9.18
N GLU A 177 -0.19 -8.86 -9.71
CA GLU A 177 0.95 -8.93 -10.60
C GLU A 177 2.19 -8.51 -9.82
N PRO A 178 3.34 -9.17 -9.99
CA PRO A 178 4.58 -8.70 -9.42
C PRO A 178 4.78 -7.23 -9.80
N LEU A 179 5.25 -6.42 -8.87
CA LEU A 179 5.75 -5.10 -9.24
C LEU A 179 6.83 -5.36 -10.30
N GLN A 180 6.61 -4.88 -11.50
CA GLN A 180 7.62 -5.00 -12.53
C GLN A 180 8.84 -4.25 -12.02
N GLY A 181 9.89 -4.99 -11.72
CA GLY A 181 11.20 -4.41 -11.50
C GLY A 181 11.54 -3.63 -12.75
N SER A 182 11.84 -2.36 -12.61
CA SER A 182 12.33 -1.59 -13.74
C SER A 182 13.68 -2.15 -14.11
N GLU A 183 13.80 -2.57 -15.35
CA GLU A 183 15.05 -3.06 -15.89
C GLU A 183 15.77 -1.90 -16.58
N VAL A 184 16.98 -1.62 -16.14
CA VAL A 184 17.87 -0.63 -16.79
C VAL A 184 19.02 -1.38 -17.43
N ALA A 185 19.09 -1.31 -18.76
CA ALA A 185 20.20 -1.89 -19.48
C ALA A 185 21.46 -1.05 -19.29
N LEU A 186 22.52 -1.68 -18.81
CA LEU A 186 23.82 -1.05 -18.59
C LEU A 186 24.77 -1.44 -19.73
N HIS A 187 25.46 -0.45 -20.27
CA HIS A 187 26.43 -0.63 -21.36
C HIS A 187 27.77 0.01 -21.01
N TRP A 188 28.84 -0.63 -21.41
CA TRP A 188 30.16 -0.03 -21.31
C TRP A 188 30.32 1.14 -22.30
N ILE A 189 30.76 2.27 -21.81
CA ILE A 189 31.16 3.38 -22.67
C ILE A 189 32.58 3.11 -23.19
N GLY A 190 32.73 2.97 -24.50
CA GLY A 190 34.03 2.67 -25.12
C GLY A 190 34.40 1.17 -25.23
N GLY A 191 33.46 0.27 -24.92
CA GLY A 191 33.62 -1.17 -25.01
C GLY A 191 33.96 -1.86 -23.70
N GLU A 192 33.82 -3.17 -23.66
CA GLU A 192 34.07 -3.99 -22.47
C GLU A 192 35.56 -3.98 -22.10
N PRO A 193 35.94 -3.61 -20.87
CA PRO A 193 37.32 -3.61 -20.45
C PRO A 193 37.87 -5.04 -20.33
N ALA A 194 39.12 -5.26 -20.75
CA ALA A 194 39.78 -6.57 -20.77
C ALA A 194 39.93 -7.19 -19.37
N GLN A 195 40.04 -6.37 -18.32
CA GLN A 195 40.06 -6.79 -16.92
C GLN A 195 39.43 -5.75 -16.04
N THR A 196 38.34 -6.10 -15.37
CA THR A 196 37.65 -5.24 -14.40
C THR A 196 37.48 -6.01 -13.10
N LYS A 197 38.04 -5.48 -11.99
CA LYS A 197 37.92 -6.10 -10.68
C LYS A 197 36.75 -5.54 -9.90
N THR A 198 36.40 -4.28 -10.12
CA THR A 198 35.32 -3.57 -9.38
C THR A 198 34.80 -2.44 -10.26
N VAL A 199 33.50 -2.25 -10.26
CA VAL A 199 32.80 -1.17 -10.96
C VAL A 199 31.85 -0.48 -9.99
N SER A 200 31.79 0.84 -10.05
CA SER A 200 30.75 1.63 -9.40
C SER A 200 30.07 2.51 -10.44
N PHE A 201 28.77 2.60 -10.37
CA PHE A 201 27.95 3.45 -11.24
C PHE A 201 26.72 3.96 -10.49
N GLY A 202 26.13 5.04 -11.00
CA GLY A 202 24.88 5.60 -10.46
C GLY A 202 23.75 5.43 -11.47
N VAL A 203 22.57 5.13 -11.00
CA VAL A 203 21.34 5.11 -11.79
C VAL A 203 20.43 6.24 -11.31
N PRO A 204 20.08 7.23 -12.16
CA PRO A 204 19.12 8.26 -11.81
C PRO A 204 17.68 7.76 -11.95
N PHE A 205 16.78 8.28 -11.13
CA PHE A 205 15.35 7.93 -11.13
C PHE A 205 14.49 9.18 -11.08
N ASP A 206 13.31 9.11 -11.66
CA ASP A 206 12.30 10.14 -11.55
C ASP A 206 11.70 10.19 -10.12
N GLU A 207 11.17 11.35 -9.75
CA GLU A 207 10.52 11.55 -8.45
C GLU A 207 9.38 10.56 -8.22
N GLY A 208 9.39 9.91 -7.05
CA GLY A 208 8.40 8.91 -6.67
C GLY A 208 8.54 7.54 -7.37
N TYR A 209 9.57 7.37 -8.22
CA TYR A 209 9.75 6.14 -8.98
C TYR A 209 10.34 5.00 -8.14
N VAL A 210 11.35 5.29 -7.32
CA VAL A 210 12.03 4.32 -6.46
C VAL A 210 11.85 4.71 -5.01
N GLN A 211 11.27 3.80 -4.23
CA GLN A 211 11.11 4.01 -2.79
C GLN A 211 12.38 3.64 -2.03
N SER A 212 12.64 4.37 -0.95
CA SER A 212 13.76 4.07 -0.07
C SER A 212 13.67 2.62 0.44
N GLY A 213 14.78 1.89 0.36
CA GLY A 213 14.83 0.48 0.73
C GLY A 213 14.48 -0.50 -0.39
N THR A 214 14.29 -0.05 -1.63
CA THR A 214 14.14 -0.93 -2.79
C THR A 214 15.38 -1.82 -2.94
N SER A 215 15.16 -3.12 -3.13
CA SER A 215 16.24 -4.08 -3.42
C SER A 215 16.55 -4.12 -4.91
N TRP A 216 17.81 -4.34 -5.24
CA TRP A 216 18.32 -4.35 -6.60
C TRP A 216 19.01 -5.67 -6.90
N GLN A 217 18.90 -6.10 -8.15
CA GLN A 217 19.65 -7.22 -8.70
C GLN A 217 20.42 -6.75 -9.95
N LEU A 218 21.66 -7.17 -10.07
CA LEU A 218 22.42 -7.03 -11.30
C LEU A 218 22.47 -8.38 -12.00
N LEU A 219 22.03 -8.42 -13.26
CA LEU A 219 22.04 -9.62 -14.06
C LEU A 219 23.08 -9.49 -15.20
N SER A 220 23.81 -10.55 -15.47
CA SER A 220 24.68 -10.58 -16.65
C SER A 220 23.85 -10.66 -17.92
N GLY A 221 24.23 -9.90 -18.97
CA GLY A 221 23.54 -9.92 -20.27
C GLY A 221 23.59 -11.26 -21.00
N LYS A 222 24.45 -12.20 -20.56
CA LYS A 222 24.50 -13.58 -21.05
C LYS A 222 23.99 -14.54 -19.99
N GLY A 223 22.74 -15.00 -20.15
CA GLY A 223 22.16 -16.07 -19.33
C GLY A 223 21.57 -15.63 -17.99
N ASN A 224 21.30 -14.33 -17.78
CA ASN A 224 20.63 -13.77 -16.58
C ASN A 224 21.24 -14.28 -15.25
N LYS A 225 22.55 -14.48 -15.22
CA LYS A 225 23.25 -14.87 -14.00
C LYS A 225 23.34 -13.67 -13.07
N GLU A 226 22.90 -13.83 -11.84
CA GLU A 226 22.99 -12.79 -10.82
C GLU A 226 24.46 -12.49 -10.48
N ILE A 227 24.77 -11.19 -10.40
CA ILE A 227 26.07 -10.66 -10.01
C ILE A 227 25.89 -9.98 -8.66
N GLU A 228 26.69 -10.34 -7.67
CA GLU A 228 26.66 -9.75 -6.33
C GLU A 228 26.98 -8.24 -6.40
N ILE A 229 26.10 -7.41 -5.84
CA ILE A 229 26.26 -5.96 -5.79
C ILE A 229 25.97 -5.42 -4.40
N ASP A 230 26.64 -4.34 -4.03
CA ASP A 230 26.22 -3.45 -2.93
C ASP A 230 25.47 -2.26 -3.53
N THR A 231 24.40 -1.85 -2.88
CA THR A 231 23.58 -0.69 -3.32
C THR A 231 23.40 0.30 -2.18
N TRP A 232 23.41 1.58 -2.51
CA TRP A 232 23.18 2.66 -1.55
C TRP A 232 22.55 3.86 -2.23
N PRO A 233 21.65 4.61 -1.56
CA PRO A 233 21.12 5.85 -2.10
C PRO A 233 22.21 6.92 -2.17
N LEU A 234 22.25 7.68 -3.26
CA LEU A 234 23.15 8.81 -3.45
C LEU A 234 22.47 10.15 -3.20
N ALA A 235 21.17 10.25 -3.51
CA ALA A 235 20.38 11.45 -3.34
C ALA A 235 18.90 11.08 -3.23
N TYR A 236 18.11 11.96 -2.61
CA TYR A 236 16.67 11.82 -2.46
C TYR A 236 15.93 12.98 -3.13
N TRP A 237 14.70 12.71 -3.55
CA TRP A 237 13.73 13.71 -3.93
C TRP A 237 13.06 14.31 -2.67
N PRO A 238 12.38 15.48 -2.78
CA PRO A 238 11.68 16.08 -1.65
C PRO A 238 10.60 15.20 -1.03
N ASP A 239 10.04 14.26 -1.78
CA ASP A 239 9.05 13.28 -1.31
C ASP A 239 9.66 12.08 -0.57
N GLY A 240 10.99 12.05 -0.41
CA GLY A 240 11.73 10.97 0.26
C GLY A 240 12.04 9.77 -0.63
N SER A 241 11.62 9.76 -1.90
CA SER A 241 12.00 8.73 -2.86
C SER A 241 13.47 8.87 -3.29
N ASP A 242 14.09 7.77 -3.72
CA ASP A 242 15.48 7.79 -4.18
C ASP A 242 15.60 8.54 -5.50
N ARG A 243 16.39 9.59 -5.53
CA ARG A 243 16.72 10.35 -6.75
C ARG A 243 17.79 9.63 -7.57
N SER A 244 18.72 8.98 -6.89
CA SER A 244 19.73 8.15 -7.51
C SER A 244 20.26 7.12 -6.55
N ALA A 245 20.62 5.95 -7.05
CA ALA A 245 21.27 4.90 -6.28
C ALA A 245 22.64 4.59 -6.84
N GLY A 246 23.62 4.40 -5.96
CA GLY A 246 24.94 3.91 -6.30
C GLY A 246 24.96 2.39 -6.23
N HIS A 247 25.65 1.76 -7.16
CA HIS A 247 25.84 0.32 -7.24
C HIS A 247 27.33 0.00 -7.39
N GLY A 248 27.78 -1.03 -6.70
CA GLY A 248 29.18 -1.47 -6.78
C GLY A 248 29.33 -2.95 -6.48
N GLN A 249 30.32 -3.57 -7.05
CA GLN A 249 30.65 -4.96 -6.77
C GLN A 249 31.60 -5.04 -5.56
N ARG A 250 31.25 -5.84 -4.57
CA ARG A 250 32.06 -6.05 -3.36
C ARG A 250 33.20 -7.05 -3.63
N GLN A 251 34.43 -6.64 -3.34
CA GLN A 251 35.57 -7.57 -3.29
C GLN A 251 35.61 -8.23 -1.91
N LYS A 252 35.45 -9.57 -1.83
CA LYS A 252 35.38 -10.34 -0.56
C LYS A 252 36.58 -10.15 0.40
N ASP A 253 37.71 -9.62 -0.07
CA ASP A 253 38.95 -9.59 0.70
C ASP A 253 39.16 -8.34 1.61
N ARG A 254 38.25 -7.36 1.62
CA ARG A 254 38.42 -6.13 2.44
C ARG A 254 37.66 -6.09 3.77
N LEU A 255 36.92 -7.11 4.11
CA LEU A 255 36.10 -7.13 5.36
C LEU A 255 36.90 -7.37 6.66
N ARG A 256 38.20 -7.64 6.61
CA ARG A 256 39.02 -7.84 7.84
C ARG A 256 39.66 -6.59 8.43
N ARG A 257 39.47 -5.39 7.88
CA ARG A 257 40.10 -4.17 8.41
C ARG A 257 39.22 -2.91 8.31
N ARG A 258 38.02 -2.89 8.91
CA ARG A 258 37.37 -1.62 9.32
C ARG A 258 36.38 -1.83 10.48
N GLN A 259 36.89 -2.36 11.60
CA GLN A 259 36.43 -1.93 12.90
C GLN A 259 37.22 -0.65 13.23
N GLY A 260 36.55 0.48 13.22
CA GLY A 260 37.13 1.74 13.63
C GLY A 260 37.00 2.89 12.61
N LEU A 261 35.80 3.31 12.28
CA LEU A 261 35.57 4.67 11.77
C LEU A 261 34.44 5.31 12.56
N ARG A 262 34.80 6.37 13.26
CA ARG A 262 33.94 7.23 14.09
C ARG A 262 32.82 7.83 13.26
N GLN A 263 31.65 7.97 13.88
CA GLN A 263 30.53 8.74 13.33
C GLN A 263 30.99 10.18 13.03
N PRO A 264 30.52 10.80 11.94
CA PRO A 264 30.74 12.22 11.69
C PRO A 264 29.98 13.06 12.72
N PRO A 265 30.47 14.27 13.05
CA PRO A 265 29.83 15.12 14.04
C PRO A 265 28.50 15.68 13.53
N ASP A 266 27.54 15.74 14.45
CA ASP A 266 26.24 16.38 14.33
C ASP A 266 26.41 17.84 13.87
N LEU A 267 26.02 18.15 12.65
CA LEU A 267 25.86 19.53 12.19
C LEU A 267 24.38 19.90 12.35
N ARG A 268 24.05 20.54 13.47
CA ARG A 268 22.83 21.33 13.60
C ARG A 268 23.18 22.80 13.36
N PRO A 269 22.24 23.55 12.70
CA PRO A 269 22.32 25.01 12.67
C PRO A 269 21.91 25.62 14.00
#